data_afbe24e3e963b109a94b2d0a735438c8
#
_entry.id   afbe24e3e963b109a94b2d0a735438c8
#
_cell.length_a   1.000
_cell.length_b   1.000
_cell.length_c   1.000
_cell.angle_alpha   90.00
_cell.angle_beta   90.00
_cell.angle_gamma   90.00
#
_symmetry.space_group_name_H-M   'P 1'
#
loop_
_entity.id
_entity.type
_entity.pdbx_description
1 polymer ?
#
loop_
_entity_poly.entity_id
_entity_poly.type
_entity_poly.pdbx_seq_one_letter_code
_entity_poly.pdbx_strand_id
1 'polypeptide(L)'
;TGTYAALGNAITNGFKQFVEENGGKLGGREVEYFTVDDESNPAKATENAKKLVSRDKVDLLVGTVHSGVALAMAKVARDSKTLMVIPNAGANDLTGPLCSPYIFRSSFSAWQPSYAMGELLAKKGVKNVVTLTWKYSFGEESVAGFKESFEKGGGKVAKEMTLPFPNVEFQPFLTEIASIKPDAVFVF
;
A
#
# COMPACT_ATOMS: atom_id res chain seq x y z
N THR A 1 8.14 -10.76 -8.39
CA THR A 1 9.28 -10.84 -7.46
C THR A 1 9.28 -9.69 -6.46
N GLY A 2 10.34 -9.55 -5.63
CA GLY A 2 10.42 -8.52 -4.61
C GLY A 2 9.69 -8.85 -3.32
N THR A 3 9.64 -7.88 -2.39
CA THR A 3 9.16 -8.05 -1.00
C THR A 3 7.73 -8.58 -0.93
N TYR A 4 6.88 -8.22 -1.87
CA TYR A 4 5.45 -8.54 -1.85
C TYR A 4 5.02 -9.61 -2.87
N ALA A 5 5.93 -10.43 -3.38
CA ALA A 5 5.66 -11.44 -4.40
C ALA A 5 4.49 -12.38 -4.05
N ALA A 6 4.42 -12.86 -2.81
CA ALA A 6 3.36 -13.75 -2.37
C ALA A 6 1.96 -13.12 -2.47
N LEU A 7 1.84 -11.84 -2.08
CA LEU A 7 0.59 -11.09 -2.18
C LEU A 7 0.23 -10.78 -3.64
N GLY A 8 1.22 -10.50 -4.49
CA GLY A 8 1.02 -10.30 -5.92
C GLY A 8 0.42 -11.54 -6.60
N ASN A 9 0.92 -12.73 -6.25
CA ASN A 9 0.37 -14.00 -6.71
C ASN A 9 -1.07 -14.21 -6.23
N ALA A 10 -1.37 -13.93 -4.96
CA ALA A 10 -2.71 -14.04 -4.41
C ALA A 10 -3.71 -13.13 -5.13
N ILE A 11 -3.33 -11.88 -5.40
CA ILE A 11 -4.13 -10.92 -6.16
C ILE A 11 -4.41 -11.44 -7.57
N THR A 12 -3.39 -11.92 -8.26
CA THR A 12 -3.52 -12.47 -9.62
C THR A 12 -4.46 -13.67 -9.65
N ASN A 13 -4.31 -14.58 -8.69
CA ASN A 13 -5.14 -15.77 -8.60
C ASN A 13 -6.60 -15.42 -8.28
N GLY A 14 -6.85 -14.52 -7.32
CA GLY A 14 -8.21 -14.09 -6.99
C GLY A 14 -8.92 -13.39 -8.16
N PHE A 15 -8.19 -12.54 -8.91
CA PHE A 15 -8.76 -11.92 -10.10
C PHE A 15 -9.09 -12.95 -11.19
N LYS A 16 -8.19 -13.87 -11.49
CA LYS A 16 -8.40 -14.95 -12.47
C LYS A 16 -9.56 -15.85 -12.07
N GLN A 17 -9.62 -16.24 -10.80
CA GLN A 17 -10.72 -17.06 -10.27
C GLN A 17 -12.07 -16.38 -10.51
N PHE A 18 -12.21 -15.10 -10.18
CA PHE A 18 -13.44 -14.37 -10.43
C PHE A 18 -13.84 -14.37 -11.92
N VAL A 19 -12.87 -14.16 -12.81
CA VAL A 19 -13.14 -14.17 -14.27
C VAL A 19 -13.56 -15.56 -14.73
N GLU A 20 -12.90 -16.63 -14.26
CA GLU A 20 -13.25 -18.02 -14.59
C GLU A 20 -14.65 -18.39 -14.10
N GLU A 21 -15.02 -18.02 -12.88
CA GLU A 21 -16.37 -18.22 -12.33
C GLU A 21 -17.45 -17.47 -13.11
N ASN A 22 -17.08 -16.42 -13.84
CA ASN A 22 -17.96 -15.66 -14.75
C ASN A 22 -17.81 -16.09 -16.23
N GLY A 23 -17.36 -17.30 -16.48
CA GLY A 23 -17.26 -17.89 -17.84
C GLY A 23 -16.17 -17.27 -18.71
N GLY A 24 -15.08 -16.79 -18.09
CA GLY A 24 -13.94 -16.18 -18.80
C GLY A 24 -14.17 -14.73 -19.27
N LYS A 25 -15.25 -14.08 -18.78
CA LYS A 25 -15.71 -12.78 -19.29
C LYS A 25 -15.86 -11.73 -18.20
N LEU A 26 -15.62 -10.48 -18.58
CA LEU A 26 -15.99 -9.30 -17.80
C LEU A 26 -16.87 -8.37 -18.65
N GLY A 27 -18.06 -8.01 -18.16
CA GLY A 27 -19.01 -7.19 -18.91
C GLY A 27 -19.40 -7.77 -20.27
N GLY A 28 -19.42 -9.11 -20.41
CA GLY A 28 -19.73 -9.83 -21.66
C GLY A 28 -18.54 -9.96 -22.62
N ARG A 29 -17.37 -9.41 -22.32
CA ARG A 29 -16.15 -9.47 -23.14
C ARG A 29 -15.20 -10.55 -22.61
N GLU A 30 -14.57 -11.32 -23.51
CA GLU A 30 -13.51 -12.26 -23.14
C GLU A 30 -12.30 -11.52 -22.58
N VAL A 31 -11.62 -12.14 -21.59
CA VAL A 31 -10.49 -11.52 -20.89
C VAL A 31 -9.18 -12.13 -21.36
N GLU A 32 -8.31 -11.30 -21.89
CA GLU A 32 -6.91 -11.62 -22.15
C GLU A 32 -6.01 -11.02 -21.05
N TYR A 33 -4.99 -11.78 -20.63
CA TYR A 33 -4.13 -11.39 -19.51
C TYR A 33 -2.71 -11.04 -19.96
N PHE A 34 -2.25 -9.85 -19.59
CA PHE A 34 -0.88 -9.42 -19.71
C PHE A 34 -0.27 -9.26 -18.31
N THR A 35 0.52 -10.23 -17.89
CA THR A 35 1.11 -10.22 -16.54
C THR A 35 2.53 -9.69 -16.58
N VAL A 36 2.84 -8.72 -15.73
CA VAL A 36 4.16 -8.12 -15.58
C VAL A 36 4.56 -8.08 -14.10
N ASP A 37 5.85 -8.08 -13.84
CA ASP A 37 6.42 -8.01 -12.50
C ASP A 37 6.93 -6.59 -12.23
N ASP A 38 6.41 -5.96 -11.18
CA ASP A 38 6.82 -4.62 -10.75
C ASP A 38 8.04 -4.64 -9.80
N GLU A 39 8.44 -5.81 -9.33
CA GLU A 39 9.58 -6.00 -8.43
C GLU A 39 9.53 -5.14 -7.15
N SER A 40 8.34 -4.66 -6.76
CA SER A 40 8.11 -3.63 -5.73
C SER A 40 8.88 -2.32 -6.01
N ASN A 41 9.14 -2.02 -7.28
CA ASN A 41 9.92 -0.87 -7.75
C ASN A 41 9.04 0.10 -8.56
N PRO A 42 8.85 1.36 -8.11
CA PRO A 42 8.02 2.35 -8.80
C PRO A 42 8.48 2.71 -10.22
N ALA A 43 9.79 2.73 -10.48
CA ALA A 43 10.32 3.02 -11.82
C ALA A 43 9.98 1.89 -12.79
N LYS A 44 10.19 0.63 -12.38
CA LYS A 44 9.81 -0.55 -13.13
C LYS A 44 8.31 -0.60 -13.41
N ALA A 45 7.49 -0.30 -12.40
CA ALA A 45 6.04 -0.23 -12.53
C ALA A 45 5.59 0.81 -13.54
N THR A 46 6.23 1.99 -13.56
CA THR A 46 5.95 3.03 -14.56
C THR A 46 6.22 2.53 -15.97
N GLU A 47 7.37 1.89 -16.19
CA GLU A 47 7.75 1.32 -17.49
C GLU A 47 6.75 0.25 -17.94
N ASN A 48 6.44 -0.70 -17.05
CA ASN A 48 5.48 -1.78 -17.31
C ASN A 48 4.08 -1.24 -17.63
N ALA A 49 3.56 -0.31 -16.81
CA ALA A 49 2.25 0.28 -17.04
C ALA A 49 2.17 1.00 -18.39
N LYS A 50 3.22 1.76 -18.77
CA LYS A 50 3.29 2.39 -20.09
C LYS A 50 3.26 1.37 -21.22
N LYS A 51 3.98 0.24 -21.09
CA LYS A 51 3.96 -0.84 -22.10
C LYS A 51 2.58 -1.46 -22.23
N LEU A 52 1.96 -1.81 -21.11
CA LEU A 52 0.60 -2.37 -21.08
C LEU A 52 -0.41 -1.45 -21.77
N VAL A 53 -0.35 -0.16 -21.50
CA VAL A 53 -1.30 0.81 -22.07
C VAL A 53 -1.01 1.14 -23.53
N SER A 54 0.27 1.40 -23.88
CA SER A 54 0.59 1.91 -25.23
C SER A 54 0.81 0.81 -26.26
N ARG A 55 1.47 -0.30 -25.87
CA ARG A 55 1.78 -1.43 -26.76
C ARG A 55 0.66 -2.46 -26.78
N ASP A 56 0.27 -2.93 -25.57
CA ASP A 56 -0.67 -4.03 -25.39
C ASP A 56 -2.13 -3.54 -25.37
N LYS A 57 -2.32 -2.21 -25.24
CA LYS A 57 -3.61 -1.50 -25.29
C LYS A 57 -4.66 -2.09 -24.34
N VAL A 58 -4.23 -2.41 -23.11
CA VAL A 58 -5.12 -2.97 -22.11
C VAL A 58 -6.25 -2.01 -21.75
N ASP A 59 -7.46 -2.53 -21.56
CA ASP A 59 -8.62 -1.77 -21.09
C ASP A 59 -8.58 -1.52 -19.58
N LEU A 60 -7.89 -2.39 -18.82
CA LEU A 60 -7.88 -2.39 -17.36
C LEU A 60 -6.50 -2.73 -16.83
N LEU A 61 -6.02 -1.94 -15.87
CA LEU A 61 -4.85 -2.24 -15.04
C LEU A 61 -5.33 -2.76 -13.67
N VAL A 62 -4.82 -3.91 -13.24
CA VAL A 62 -5.10 -4.49 -11.92
C VAL A 62 -3.79 -4.68 -11.16
N GLY A 63 -3.70 -4.15 -9.98
CA GLY A 63 -2.51 -4.22 -9.12
C GLY A 63 -2.54 -3.04 -8.14
N THR A 64 -1.76 -3.01 -7.19
CA THR A 64 -0.57 -3.72 -6.77
C THR A 64 -0.54 -3.75 -5.23
N VAL A 65 0.57 -4.14 -4.61
CA VAL A 65 0.70 -4.15 -3.14
C VAL A 65 1.46 -2.93 -2.63
N HIS A 66 2.62 -2.62 -3.21
CA HIS A 66 3.46 -1.51 -2.78
C HIS A 66 2.85 -0.16 -3.16
N SER A 67 2.63 0.73 -2.17
CA SER A 67 1.96 2.02 -2.39
C SER A 67 2.70 2.94 -3.36
N GLY A 68 4.03 2.98 -3.32
CA GLY A 68 4.83 3.77 -4.29
C GLY A 68 4.68 3.25 -5.72
N VAL A 69 4.55 1.93 -5.91
CA VAL A 69 4.24 1.31 -7.20
C VAL A 69 2.85 1.71 -7.67
N ALA A 70 1.84 1.65 -6.77
CA ALA A 70 0.48 2.05 -7.09
C ALA A 70 0.39 3.53 -7.51
N LEU A 71 1.08 4.43 -6.83
CA LEU A 71 1.15 5.85 -7.18
C LEU A 71 1.77 6.05 -8.58
N ALA A 72 2.83 5.31 -8.90
CA ALA A 72 3.49 5.36 -10.20
C ALA A 72 2.57 4.85 -11.33
N MET A 73 1.90 3.71 -11.12
CA MET A 73 0.92 3.15 -12.06
C MET A 73 -0.29 4.09 -12.22
N ALA A 74 -0.80 4.64 -11.12
CA ALA A 74 -1.94 5.55 -11.12
C ALA A 74 -1.68 6.83 -11.95
N LYS A 75 -0.43 7.32 -11.97
CA LYS A 75 -0.05 8.42 -12.86
C LYS A 75 -0.25 8.02 -14.33
N VAL A 76 0.23 6.85 -14.73
CA VAL A 76 0.06 6.35 -16.10
C VAL A 76 -1.42 6.13 -16.42
N ALA A 77 -2.19 5.54 -15.51
CA ALA A 77 -3.62 5.30 -15.67
C ALA A 77 -4.41 6.60 -15.90
N ARG A 78 -4.10 7.66 -15.12
CA ARG A 78 -4.72 9.00 -15.31
C ARG A 78 -4.36 9.60 -16.66
N ASP A 79 -3.07 9.62 -17.00
CA ASP A 79 -2.57 10.26 -18.22
C ASP A 79 -3.14 9.58 -19.48
N SER A 80 -3.32 8.27 -19.45
CA SER A 80 -3.86 7.46 -20.56
C SER A 80 -5.38 7.26 -20.52
N LYS A 81 -6.05 7.69 -19.44
CA LYS A 81 -7.47 7.44 -19.19
C LYS A 81 -7.82 5.94 -19.18
N THR A 82 -6.91 5.12 -18.71
CA THR A 82 -7.11 3.67 -18.56
C THR A 82 -7.62 3.36 -17.16
N LEU A 83 -8.64 2.51 -17.05
CA LEU A 83 -9.18 2.09 -15.76
C LEU A 83 -8.12 1.35 -14.95
N MET A 84 -8.01 1.65 -13.65
CA MET A 84 -7.11 0.96 -12.72
C MET A 84 -7.85 0.55 -11.46
N VAL A 85 -7.77 -0.72 -11.11
CA VAL A 85 -8.29 -1.27 -9.85
C VAL A 85 -7.11 -1.66 -8.95
N ILE A 86 -7.12 -1.15 -7.73
CA ILE A 86 -6.06 -1.33 -6.73
C ILE A 86 -6.59 -2.23 -5.61
N PRO A 87 -6.20 -3.52 -5.58
CA PRO A 87 -6.76 -4.48 -4.64
C PRO A 87 -6.10 -4.47 -3.26
N ASN A 88 -4.93 -3.84 -3.10
CA ASN A 88 -4.23 -3.86 -1.82
C ASN A 88 -3.54 -2.54 -1.44
N ALA A 89 -2.77 -1.91 -2.34
CA ALA A 89 -1.98 -0.73 -2.02
C ALA A 89 -2.82 0.39 -1.38
N GLY A 90 -2.41 0.84 -0.20
CA GLY A 90 -3.22 1.70 0.67
C GLY A 90 -2.87 3.18 0.67
N ALA A 91 -2.02 3.69 -0.24
CA ALA A 91 -1.67 5.11 -0.26
C ALA A 91 -2.92 5.99 -0.25
N ASN A 92 -3.02 6.90 0.73
CA ASN A 92 -4.18 7.78 0.93
C ASN A 92 -4.42 8.69 -0.27
N ASP A 93 -3.33 9.17 -0.88
CA ASP A 93 -3.38 10.08 -2.01
C ASP A 93 -4.13 9.53 -3.22
N LEU A 94 -4.13 8.21 -3.42
CA LEU A 94 -4.78 7.54 -4.57
C LEU A 94 -6.28 7.83 -4.65
N THR A 95 -6.94 7.99 -3.51
CA THR A 95 -8.38 8.27 -3.39
C THR A 95 -8.66 9.59 -2.67
N GLY A 96 -7.63 10.36 -2.39
CA GLY A 96 -7.62 11.71 -1.84
C GLY A 96 -7.19 12.74 -2.89
N PRO A 97 -6.07 13.47 -2.66
CA PRO A 97 -5.63 14.55 -3.55
C PRO A 97 -5.38 14.14 -5.01
N LEU A 98 -5.01 12.88 -5.23
CA LEU A 98 -4.74 12.33 -6.56
C LEU A 98 -5.88 11.46 -7.10
N CYS A 99 -7.09 11.57 -6.55
CA CYS A 99 -8.24 10.81 -7.04
C CYS A 99 -8.53 11.09 -8.51
N SER A 100 -9.11 10.09 -9.18
CA SER A 100 -9.41 10.15 -10.62
C SER A 100 -10.59 9.25 -10.93
N PRO A 101 -11.43 9.57 -11.93
CA PRO A 101 -12.50 8.69 -12.38
C PRO A 101 -12.00 7.38 -12.99
N TYR A 102 -10.70 7.24 -13.19
CA TYR A 102 -10.07 6.03 -13.71
C TYR A 102 -9.40 5.16 -12.64
N ILE A 103 -9.42 5.57 -11.35
CA ILE A 103 -8.69 4.86 -10.29
C ILE A 103 -9.65 4.48 -9.17
N PHE A 104 -9.71 3.19 -8.87
CA PHE A 104 -10.54 2.61 -7.83
C PHE A 104 -9.70 1.72 -6.91
N ARG A 105 -9.88 1.87 -5.61
CA ARG A 105 -9.30 0.98 -4.62
C ARG A 105 -10.40 0.15 -3.97
N SER A 106 -10.25 -1.18 -3.98
CA SER A 106 -11.21 -2.12 -3.43
C SER A 106 -10.84 -2.60 -2.01
N SER A 107 -9.76 -2.05 -1.42
CA SER A 107 -9.33 -2.41 -0.08
C SER A 107 -9.26 -1.19 0.85
N PHE A 108 -8.40 -1.23 1.86
CA PHE A 108 -8.24 -0.20 2.89
C PHE A 108 -7.29 0.93 2.46
N SER A 109 -7.34 2.06 3.16
CA SER A 109 -6.29 3.08 3.12
C SER A 109 -5.29 2.89 4.27
N ALA A 110 -4.06 3.40 4.12
CA ALA A 110 -3.05 3.36 5.16
C ALA A 110 -3.52 4.01 6.48
N TRP A 111 -4.34 5.04 6.37
CA TRP A 111 -4.92 5.76 7.50
C TRP A 111 -5.88 4.90 8.35
N GLN A 112 -6.78 4.11 7.71
CA GLN A 112 -7.86 3.41 8.40
C GLN A 112 -7.40 2.47 9.53
N PRO A 113 -6.56 1.44 9.29
CA PRO A 113 -6.14 0.54 10.36
C PRO A 113 -5.23 1.24 11.37
N SER A 114 -4.41 2.19 10.92
CA SER A 114 -3.46 2.88 11.76
C SER A 114 -4.14 3.84 12.72
N TYR A 115 -5.14 4.58 12.25
CA TYR A 115 -5.96 5.46 13.09
C TYR A 115 -6.70 4.65 14.16
N ALA A 116 -7.35 3.54 13.76
CA ALA A 116 -8.06 2.66 14.70
C ALA A 116 -7.12 2.08 15.78
N MET A 117 -5.87 1.73 15.40
CA MET A 117 -4.88 1.23 16.36
C MET A 117 -4.46 2.31 17.34
N GLY A 118 -4.25 3.55 16.90
CA GLY A 118 -3.92 4.68 17.77
C GLY A 118 -5.02 4.94 18.81
N GLU A 119 -6.29 4.95 18.38
CA GLU A 119 -7.43 5.06 19.31
C GLU A 119 -7.46 3.91 20.33
N LEU A 120 -7.24 2.67 19.86
CA LEU A 120 -7.28 1.48 20.73
C LEU A 120 -6.20 1.55 21.81
N LEU A 121 -4.96 1.91 21.45
CA LEU A 121 -3.87 2.00 22.43
C LEU A 121 -4.10 3.15 23.44
N ALA A 122 -4.58 4.29 22.97
CA ALA A 122 -4.96 5.40 23.86
C ALA A 122 -6.07 4.98 24.86
N LYS A 123 -7.12 4.31 24.38
CA LYS A 123 -8.20 3.77 25.24
C LYS A 123 -7.71 2.72 26.23
N LYS A 124 -6.67 1.95 25.89
CA LYS A 124 -6.03 0.99 26.79
C LYS A 124 -5.07 1.64 27.81
N GLY A 125 -4.93 2.95 27.79
CA GLY A 125 -4.08 3.69 28.73
C GLY A 125 -2.58 3.68 28.40
N VAL A 126 -2.18 3.21 27.23
CA VAL A 126 -0.80 3.32 26.73
C VAL A 126 -0.43 4.79 26.61
N LYS A 127 0.76 5.18 27.08
CA LYS A 127 1.19 6.59 27.15
C LYS A 127 2.32 6.91 26.19
N ASN A 128 3.30 6.03 26.06
CA ASN A 128 4.48 6.26 25.23
C ASN A 128 4.66 5.16 24.20
N VAL A 129 4.73 5.53 22.94
CA VAL A 129 4.89 4.60 21.82
C VAL A 129 6.10 5.01 20.98
N VAL A 130 6.87 4.04 20.52
CA VAL A 130 7.83 4.22 19.42
C VAL A 130 7.21 3.66 18.16
N THR A 131 7.35 4.35 17.05
CA THR A 131 6.95 3.82 15.73
C THR A 131 8.18 3.35 14.96
N LEU A 132 8.05 2.24 14.22
CA LEU A 132 9.08 1.70 13.34
C LEU A 132 8.45 1.30 12.01
N THR A 133 8.93 1.87 10.91
CA THR A 133 8.38 1.58 9.59
C THR A 133 9.43 1.69 8.49
N TRP A 134 9.14 1.10 7.34
CA TRP A 134 9.88 1.39 6.12
C TRP A 134 9.56 2.80 5.59
N LYS A 135 10.59 3.47 5.08
CA LYS A 135 10.50 4.80 4.50
C LYS A 135 9.89 4.73 3.08
N TYR A 136 8.57 4.72 3.00
CA TYR A 136 7.79 4.87 1.76
C TYR A 136 6.35 5.30 2.11
N SER A 137 5.56 5.71 1.12
CA SER A 137 4.26 6.38 1.36
C SER A 137 3.33 5.64 2.33
N PHE A 138 3.16 4.32 2.22
CA PHE A 138 2.30 3.59 3.14
C PHE A 138 2.79 3.66 4.59
N GLY A 139 4.10 3.51 4.81
CA GLY A 139 4.68 3.59 6.15
C GLY A 139 4.52 4.97 6.77
N GLU A 140 4.81 6.02 6.01
CA GLU A 140 4.70 7.41 6.46
C GLU A 140 3.24 7.78 6.78
N GLU A 141 2.30 7.41 5.90
CA GLU A 141 0.87 7.64 6.10
C GLU A 141 0.29 6.82 7.27
N SER A 142 0.79 5.59 7.47
CA SER A 142 0.40 4.75 8.61
C SER A 142 0.83 5.37 9.93
N VAL A 143 2.07 5.86 10.02
CA VAL A 143 2.56 6.56 11.22
C VAL A 143 1.76 7.84 11.47
N ALA A 144 1.48 8.61 10.43
CA ALA A 144 0.67 9.83 10.54
C ALA A 144 -0.73 9.55 11.07
N GLY A 145 -1.42 8.55 10.52
CA GLY A 145 -2.77 8.16 10.97
C GLY A 145 -2.79 7.62 12.40
N PHE A 146 -1.81 6.80 12.75
CA PHE A 146 -1.64 6.31 14.11
C PHE A 146 -1.43 7.46 15.11
N LYS A 147 -0.49 8.34 14.81
CA LYS A 147 -0.12 9.48 15.65
C LYS A 147 -1.30 10.42 15.87
N GLU A 148 -2.04 10.74 14.80
CA GLU A 148 -3.22 11.61 14.87
C GLU A 148 -4.21 11.15 15.95
N SER A 149 -4.60 9.89 15.96
CA SER A 149 -5.57 9.37 16.91
C SER A 149 -4.98 9.10 18.29
N PHE A 150 -3.74 8.60 18.34
CA PHE A 150 -3.08 8.27 19.59
C PHE A 150 -2.79 9.51 20.44
N GLU A 151 -2.27 10.59 19.84
CA GLU A 151 -1.98 11.85 20.54
C GLU A 151 -3.28 12.58 20.90
N LYS A 152 -4.30 12.54 20.04
CA LYS A 152 -5.65 13.05 20.38
C LYS A 152 -6.24 12.33 21.61
N GLY A 153 -5.93 11.06 21.81
CA GLY A 153 -6.31 10.27 22.97
C GLY A 153 -5.40 10.47 24.20
N GLY A 154 -4.45 11.38 24.17
CA GLY A 154 -3.56 11.73 25.28
C GLY A 154 -2.31 10.83 25.38
N GLY A 155 -1.99 10.06 24.35
CA GLY A 155 -0.73 9.37 24.21
C GLY A 155 0.36 10.27 23.62
N LYS A 156 1.59 9.77 23.57
CA LYS A 156 2.76 10.47 22.98
C LYS A 156 3.56 9.49 22.12
N VAL A 157 3.87 9.87 20.91
CA VAL A 157 4.88 9.18 20.12
C VAL A 157 6.25 9.70 20.56
N ALA A 158 6.96 8.86 21.33
CA ALA A 158 8.26 9.20 21.91
C ALA A 158 9.35 9.31 20.84
N LYS A 159 9.26 8.44 19.82
CA LYS A 159 10.17 8.46 18.68
C LYS A 159 9.56 7.81 17.46
N GLU A 160 9.80 8.40 16.30
CA GLU A 160 9.51 7.85 15.00
C GLU A 160 10.81 7.34 14.37
N MET A 161 10.83 6.06 14.00
CA MET A 161 11.98 5.41 13.37
C MET A 161 11.60 4.91 11.99
N THR A 162 12.47 5.18 11.03
CA THR A 162 12.30 4.72 9.66
C THR A 162 13.56 4.07 9.14
N LEU A 163 13.41 3.02 8.35
CA LEU A 163 14.51 2.38 7.64
C LEU A 163 14.22 2.35 6.13
N PRO A 164 15.25 2.41 5.27
CA PRO A 164 15.06 2.35 3.83
C PRO A 164 14.37 1.05 3.42
N PHE A 165 13.36 1.16 2.54
CA PHE A 165 12.74 -0.03 1.95
C PHE A 165 13.69 -0.63 0.89
N PRO A 166 13.86 -1.95 0.82
CA PRO A 166 13.33 -3.04 1.65
C PRO A 166 14.31 -3.55 2.72
N ASN A 167 15.09 -2.67 3.36
CA ASN A 167 16.07 -3.04 4.37
C ASN A 167 15.42 -3.84 5.53
N VAL A 168 16.13 -4.87 5.99
CA VAL A 168 15.72 -5.76 7.08
C VAL A 168 16.72 -5.79 8.26
N GLU A 169 17.65 -4.83 8.30
CA GLU A 169 18.61 -4.67 9.39
C GLU A 169 17.96 -3.99 10.59
N PHE A 170 17.21 -4.74 11.38
CA PHE A 170 16.42 -4.22 12.49
C PHE A 170 17.21 -4.05 13.80
N GLN A 171 18.36 -4.72 13.98
CA GLN A 171 19.07 -4.77 15.25
C GLN A 171 19.40 -3.39 15.86
N PRO A 172 19.89 -2.40 15.09
CA PRO A 172 20.14 -1.06 15.66
C PRO A 172 18.87 -0.42 16.23
N PHE A 173 17.75 -0.56 15.53
CA PHE A 173 16.45 -0.02 15.94
C PHE A 173 15.92 -0.71 17.20
N LEU A 174 16.03 -2.03 17.28
CA LEU A 174 15.64 -2.80 18.47
C LEU A 174 16.46 -2.41 19.70
N THR A 175 17.76 -2.19 19.54
CA THR A 175 18.63 -1.71 20.61
C THR A 175 18.21 -0.33 21.13
N GLU A 176 17.88 0.58 20.21
CA GLU A 176 17.40 1.91 20.57
C GLU A 176 16.02 1.87 21.23
N ILE A 177 15.08 1.09 20.72
CA ILE A 177 13.75 0.87 21.33
C ILE A 177 13.90 0.35 22.77
N ALA A 178 14.80 -0.62 22.98
CA ALA A 178 15.08 -1.15 24.31
C ALA A 178 15.63 -0.09 25.28
N SER A 179 16.38 0.89 24.80
CA SER A 179 16.89 2.00 25.61
C SER A 179 15.80 3.02 25.97
N ILE A 180 14.87 3.28 25.06
CA ILE A 180 13.73 4.20 25.26
C ILE A 180 12.71 3.62 26.25
N LYS A 181 12.53 2.30 26.25
CA LYS A 181 11.54 1.57 27.07
C LYS A 181 10.11 2.12 26.88
N PRO A 182 9.58 2.14 25.67
CA PRO A 182 8.23 2.58 25.44
C PRO A 182 7.21 1.57 26.01
N ASP A 183 5.97 1.99 26.26
CA ASP A 183 4.88 1.10 26.68
C ASP A 183 4.47 0.14 25.56
N ALA A 184 4.61 0.59 24.29
CA ALA A 184 4.35 -0.22 23.12
C ALA A 184 5.18 0.25 21.91
N VAL A 185 5.28 -0.62 20.90
CA VAL A 185 5.90 -0.30 19.61
C VAL A 185 4.87 -0.51 18.52
N PHE A 186 4.62 0.53 17.73
CA PHE A 186 3.80 0.44 16.52
C PHE A 186 4.73 0.15 15.33
N VAL A 187 4.52 -1.00 14.70
CA VAL A 187 5.35 -1.44 13.57
C VAL A 187 4.48 -1.63 12.33
N PHE A 188 4.99 -1.12 11.25
CA PHE A 188 4.47 -1.44 9.94
C PHE A 188 5.58 -1.92 9.00
#